data_1663f2bde334fcf2de938a1853dab4f3
#
_entry.id   1663f2bde334fcf2de938a1853dab4f3
#
_cell.length_a   1.000
_cell.length_b   1.000
_cell.length_c   1.000
_cell.angle_alpha   90.00
_cell.angle_beta   90.00
_cell.angle_gamma   90.00
#
_symmetry.space_group_name_H-M   'P 1'
#
loop_
_entity.id
_entity.type
_entity.pdbx_description
1 polymer ?
#
loop_
_entity_poly.entity_id
_entity_poly.type
_entity_poly.pdbx_seq_one_letter_code
_entity_poly.pdbx_strand_id
1 'polypeptide(L)'
;MTIEQLRTASGPARVSGVGYAPVGCVERDGEPLRDEAQRAEVVLLLSGGSLASNAQLRCTDEGAWQVEGDPTEAAFLVAERKLGAHERRERRFERIGELPFTSERKMMSTIVLDHERGDERVLVSKGAPDVLLGRCTHVRCGTDVEPLDDGMRRRILADVDALTDAALRTLAVAYRPLRADESIEPEHADALERDLVFAGTVGIIDPPREEAALAIRDAHRAGIRVIMITGDHPRTAARIAADLGIVPPGSNALTGTDLDELDEAGFAEAVRHISVFARVAPVHKLRIVDALQAEG
;
A
#
# COMPACT_ATOMS: atom_id res chain seq x y z
N MET A 1 -3.70 -0.96 -8.16
CA MET A 1 -3.01 -0.49 -6.92
C MET A 1 -1.53 -0.26 -7.19
N THR A 2 -0.90 0.74 -6.56
CA THR A 2 0.51 1.11 -6.80
C THR A 2 1.17 1.46 -5.48
N ILE A 3 2.36 0.93 -5.22
CA ILE A 3 3.20 1.40 -4.10
C ILE A 3 3.70 2.81 -4.46
N GLU A 4 3.43 3.79 -3.60
CA GLU A 4 3.86 5.18 -3.78
C GLU A 4 4.96 5.57 -2.80
N GLN A 5 4.88 5.10 -1.56
CA GLN A 5 5.82 5.47 -0.50
C GLN A 5 6.39 4.24 0.19
N LEU A 6 7.62 4.35 0.60
CA LEU A 6 8.38 3.35 1.35
C LEU A 6 8.90 3.98 2.64
N ARG A 7 8.93 3.20 3.71
CA ARG A 7 9.53 3.57 5.00
C ARG A 7 10.44 2.45 5.44
N THR A 8 11.71 2.77 5.59
CA THR A 8 12.75 1.86 6.10
C THR A 8 13.48 2.49 7.29
N ALA A 9 14.40 1.79 7.91
CA ALA A 9 15.19 2.33 9.03
C ALA A 9 16.00 3.57 8.62
N SER A 10 16.51 3.61 7.38
CA SER A 10 17.23 4.77 6.82
C SER A 10 16.31 5.93 6.42
N GLY A 11 15.00 5.78 6.47
CA GLY A 11 14.03 6.83 6.24
C GLY A 11 13.10 6.63 5.04
N PRO A 12 12.43 7.71 4.59
CA PRO A 12 11.45 7.64 3.52
C PRO A 12 12.11 7.49 2.14
N ALA A 13 11.39 6.79 1.24
CA ALA A 13 11.64 6.78 -0.19
C ALA A 13 10.30 6.78 -0.94
N ARG A 14 10.30 7.08 -2.22
CA ARG A 14 9.12 7.08 -3.09
C ARG A 14 9.32 6.16 -4.29
N VAL A 15 8.20 5.69 -4.84
CA VAL A 15 8.18 4.94 -6.09
C VAL A 15 7.42 5.77 -7.11
N SER A 16 8.09 6.21 -8.17
CA SER A 16 7.47 6.97 -9.26
C SER A 16 6.78 6.09 -10.29
N GLY A 17 5.92 6.67 -11.11
CA GLY A 17 5.13 5.98 -12.13
C GLY A 17 3.92 5.22 -11.56
N VAL A 18 2.85 5.15 -12.35
CA VAL A 18 1.53 4.60 -11.98
C VAL A 18 1.20 3.38 -12.84
N GLY A 19 0.32 2.52 -12.37
CA GLY A 19 -0.17 1.36 -13.12
C GLY A 19 0.75 0.14 -12.99
N TYR A 20 0.52 -0.85 -13.88
CA TYR A 20 1.21 -2.14 -13.82
C TYR A 20 2.48 -2.21 -14.68
N ALA A 21 2.67 -1.26 -15.59
CA ALA A 21 3.91 -1.15 -16.32
C ALA A 21 5.05 -0.76 -15.36
N PRO A 22 6.19 -1.47 -15.35
CA PRO A 22 7.32 -1.17 -14.44
C PRO A 22 8.14 0.04 -14.95
N VAL A 23 7.44 1.12 -15.29
CA VAL A 23 8.02 2.41 -15.72
C VAL A 23 8.09 3.34 -14.52
N GLY A 24 9.27 3.90 -14.29
CA GLY A 24 9.58 4.74 -13.13
C GLY A 24 10.79 4.23 -12.36
N CYS A 25 11.04 4.79 -11.19
CA CYS A 25 12.18 4.43 -10.35
C CYS A 25 11.83 4.57 -8.86
N VAL A 26 12.73 4.08 -8.00
CA VAL A 26 12.72 4.40 -6.56
C VAL A 26 13.62 5.60 -6.35
N GLU A 27 13.09 6.61 -5.65
CA GLU A 27 13.73 7.91 -5.46
C GLU A 27 13.68 8.37 -3.99
N ARG A 28 14.62 9.23 -3.65
CA ARG A 28 14.62 10.02 -2.41
C ARG A 28 14.79 11.49 -2.77
N ASP A 29 13.91 12.34 -2.25
CA ASP A 29 13.93 13.79 -2.49
C ASP A 29 13.94 14.18 -3.98
N GLY A 30 13.29 13.37 -4.84
CA GLY A 30 13.19 13.59 -6.29
C GLY A 30 14.40 13.06 -7.10
N GLU A 31 15.40 12.49 -6.43
CA GLU A 31 16.57 11.89 -7.08
C GLU A 31 16.56 10.36 -6.96
N PRO A 32 17.05 9.61 -7.96
CA PRO A 32 17.18 8.16 -7.86
C PRO A 32 17.93 7.74 -6.60
N LEU A 33 17.45 6.70 -5.94
CA LEU A 33 18.00 6.19 -4.68
C LEU A 33 19.44 5.70 -4.87
N ARG A 34 20.42 6.46 -4.37
CA ARG A 34 21.86 6.19 -4.49
C ARG A 34 22.50 5.72 -3.19
N ASP A 35 21.88 5.99 -2.04
CA ASP A 35 22.37 5.52 -0.75
C ASP A 35 22.33 3.99 -0.70
N GLU A 36 23.49 3.36 -0.54
CA GLU A 36 23.63 1.89 -0.60
C GLU A 36 22.94 1.22 0.58
N ALA A 37 22.97 1.79 1.77
CA ALA A 37 22.33 1.23 2.95
C ALA A 37 20.81 1.24 2.78
N GLN A 38 20.23 2.39 2.42
CA GLN A 38 18.80 2.49 2.17
C GLN A 38 18.36 1.65 0.97
N ARG A 39 19.20 1.57 -0.08
CA ARG A 39 18.93 0.71 -1.24
C ARG A 39 18.84 -0.76 -0.84
N ALA A 40 19.73 -1.23 0.04
CA ALA A 40 19.71 -2.60 0.54
C ALA A 40 18.43 -2.90 1.33
N GLU A 41 17.98 -1.94 2.17
CA GLU A 41 16.71 -2.04 2.90
C GLU A 41 15.51 -2.07 1.95
N VAL A 42 15.48 -1.20 0.95
CA VAL A 42 14.39 -1.13 -0.04
C VAL A 42 14.34 -2.38 -0.91
N VAL A 43 15.48 -2.94 -1.33
CA VAL A 43 15.54 -4.24 -2.03
C VAL A 43 14.91 -5.31 -1.16
N LEU A 44 15.30 -5.41 0.10
CA LEU A 44 14.76 -6.39 1.03
C LEU A 44 13.26 -6.24 1.23
N LEU A 45 12.77 -5.01 1.42
CA LEU A 45 11.35 -4.69 1.60
C LEU A 45 10.52 -5.10 0.38
N LEU A 46 10.92 -4.70 -0.82
CA LEU A 46 10.16 -4.96 -2.04
C LEU A 46 10.27 -6.43 -2.47
N SER A 47 11.47 -7.01 -2.44
CA SER A 47 11.65 -8.43 -2.76
C SER A 47 10.99 -9.35 -1.74
N GLY A 48 11.02 -9.00 -0.45
CA GLY A 48 10.32 -9.72 0.60
C GLY A 48 8.80 -9.69 0.39
N GLY A 49 8.23 -8.53 0.10
CA GLY A 49 6.81 -8.41 -0.23
C GLY A 49 6.41 -9.17 -1.50
N SER A 50 7.31 -9.26 -2.49
CA SER A 50 7.14 -10.05 -3.72
C SER A 50 7.22 -11.55 -3.45
N LEU A 51 8.10 -12.00 -2.55
CA LEU A 51 8.20 -13.41 -2.14
C LEU A 51 6.96 -13.86 -1.37
N ALA A 52 6.44 -13.01 -0.49
CA ALA A 52 5.19 -13.25 0.24
C ALA A 52 3.97 -12.83 -0.62
N SER A 53 3.86 -13.35 -1.85
CA SER A 53 2.81 -13.00 -2.82
C SER A 53 2.41 -14.21 -3.65
N ASN A 54 1.12 -14.27 -4.00
CA ASN A 54 0.54 -15.24 -4.93
C ASN A 54 0.18 -14.60 -6.28
N ALA A 55 0.34 -13.28 -6.42
CA ALA A 55 0.11 -12.59 -7.67
C ALA A 55 1.23 -12.83 -8.68
N GLN A 56 0.89 -12.68 -9.95
CA GLN A 56 1.84 -12.73 -11.07
C GLN A 56 1.72 -11.48 -11.93
N LEU A 57 2.85 -11.03 -12.46
CA LEU A 57 2.94 -9.89 -13.37
C LEU A 57 3.51 -10.36 -14.69
N ARG A 58 2.73 -10.25 -15.78
CA ARG A 58 3.10 -10.70 -17.11
C ARG A 58 3.03 -9.55 -18.12
N CYS A 59 3.95 -9.56 -19.06
CA CYS A 59 3.87 -8.73 -20.25
C CYS A 59 3.23 -9.55 -21.37
N THR A 60 2.19 -9.02 -22.01
CA THR A 60 1.55 -9.67 -23.18
C THR A 60 2.42 -9.48 -24.42
N ASP A 61 2.13 -10.25 -25.47
CA ASP A 61 2.80 -10.13 -26.79
C ASP A 61 2.62 -8.73 -27.40
N GLU A 62 1.57 -8.00 -27.02
CA GLU A 62 1.28 -6.63 -27.42
C GLU A 62 2.01 -5.57 -26.57
N GLY A 63 2.82 -5.99 -25.59
CA GLY A 63 3.56 -5.11 -24.69
C GLY A 63 2.73 -4.53 -23.54
N ALA A 64 1.49 -4.99 -23.32
CA ALA A 64 0.67 -4.59 -22.19
C ALA A 64 1.01 -5.42 -20.94
N TRP A 65 1.05 -4.76 -19.77
CA TRP A 65 1.30 -5.42 -18.49
C TRP A 65 -0.03 -5.82 -17.85
N GLN A 66 -0.13 -7.09 -17.49
CA GLN A 66 -1.31 -7.69 -16.86
C GLN A 66 -0.95 -8.32 -15.51
N VAL A 67 -1.92 -8.26 -14.60
CA VAL A 67 -1.83 -8.83 -13.25
C VAL A 67 -2.79 -10.00 -13.14
N GLU A 68 -2.30 -11.13 -12.66
CA GLU A 68 -3.10 -12.25 -12.20
C GLU A 68 -2.99 -12.32 -10.67
N GLY A 69 -4.12 -12.37 -9.95
CA GLY A 69 -4.17 -12.41 -8.49
C GLY A 69 -4.51 -11.06 -7.84
N ASP A 70 -4.13 -10.89 -6.58
CA ASP A 70 -4.46 -9.70 -5.79
C ASP A 70 -3.67 -8.46 -6.25
N PRO A 71 -4.35 -7.33 -6.57
CA PRO A 71 -3.69 -6.10 -7.00
C PRO A 71 -2.74 -5.49 -5.95
N THR A 72 -2.99 -5.72 -4.66
CA THR A 72 -2.13 -5.25 -3.58
C THR A 72 -0.79 -6.00 -3.59
N GLU A 73 -0.83 -7.29 -3.87
CA GLU A 73 0.37 -8.13 -4.01
C GLU A 73 1.15 -7.77 -5.27
N ALA A 74 0.45 -7.57 -6.38
CA ALA A 74 1.06 -7.15 -7.64
C ALA A 74 1.80 -5.82 -7.54
N ALA A 75 1.37 -4.92 -6.66
CA ALA A 75 2.05 -3.64 -6.44
C ALA A 75 3.52 -3.81 -5.98
N PHE A 76 3.83 -4.87 -5.20
CA PHE A 76 5.21 -5.21 -4.83
C PHE A 76 6.02 -5.68 -6.04
N LEU A 77 5.45 -6.55 -6.88
CA LEU A 77 6.11 -7.05 -8.10
C LEU A 77 6.46 -5.93 -9.06
N VAL A 78 5.55 -4.95 -9.21
CA VAL A 78 5.78 -3.78 -10.06
C VAL A 78 6.89 -2.89 -9.47
N ALA A 79 6.82 -2.57 -8.18
CA ALA A 79 7.81 -1.72 -7.52
C ALA A 79 9.22 -2.36 -7.50
N GLU A 80 9.29 -3.67 -7.28
CA GLU A 80 10.54 -4.42 -7.34
C GLU A 80 11.17 -4.37 -8.74
N ARG A 81 10.36 -4.49 -9.82
CA ARG A 81 10.85 -4.36 -11.20
C ARG A 81 11.36 -2.95 -11.49
N LYS A 82 10.70 -1.89 -10.99
CA LYS A 82 11.19 -0.51 -11.08
C LYS A 82 12.54 -0.31 -10.40
N LEU A 83 12.82 -1.08 -9.34
CA LEU A 83 14.11 -1.09 -8.66
C LEU A 83 15.17 -1.94 -9.38
N GLY A 84 14.76 -2.80 -10.33
CA GLY A 84 15.65 -3.73 -11.06
C GLY A 84 16.11 -4.93 -10.23
N ALA A 85 15.36 -5.32 -9.18
CA ALA A 85 15.77 -6.39 -8.26
C ALA A 85 15.15 -7.75 -8.57
N HIS A 86 14.11 -7.83 -9.40
CA HIS A 86 13.29 -9.02 -9.63
C HIS A 86 14.08 -10.24 -10.18
N GLU A 87 14.96 -10.04 -11.18
CA GLU A 87 15.71 -11.12 -11.78
C GLU A 87 16.64 -11.82 -10.76
N ARG A 88 17.27 -11.03 -9.88
CA ARG A 88 18.10 -11.60 -8.82
C ARG A 88 17.24 -12.36 -7.82
N ARG A 89 16.09 -11.83 -7.42
CA ARG A 89 15.17 -12.51 -6.51
C ARG A 89 14.73 -13.86 -7.08
N GLU A 90 14.31 -13.90 -8.35
CA GLU A 90 13.85 -15.11 -9.02
C GLU A 90 14.92 -16.20 -9.11
N ARG A 91 16.18 -15.81 -9.30
CA ARG A 91 17.31 -16.77 -9.31
C ARG A 91 17.77 -17.19 -7.92
N ARG A 92 17.61 -16.32 -6.93
CA ARG A 92 18.13 -16.51 -5.58
C ARG A 92 17.21 -17.34 -4.69
N PHE A 93 15.91 -17.19 -4.85
CA PHE A 93 14.95 -17.75 -3.92
C PHE A 93 14.03 -18.76 -4.57
N GLU A 94 13.89 -19.93 -3.93
CA GLU A 94 12.92 -20.97 -4.26
C GLU A 94 11.89 -21.08 -3.14
N ARG A 95 10.59 -20.96 -3.49
CA ARG A 95 9.51 -21.08 -2.52
C ARG A 95 9.22 -22.54 -2.21
N ILE A 96 9.27 -22.92 -0.92
CA ILE A 96 9.07 -24.28 -0.43
C ILE A 96 7.87 -24.42 0.51
N GLY A 97 7.28 -23.33 0.98
CA GLY A 97 6.13 -23.38 1.87
C GLY A 97 5.35 -22.06 1.94
N GLU A 98 4.14 -22.12 2.47
CA GLU A 98 3.25 -20.99 2.66
C GLU A 98 2.42 -21.14 3.92
N LEU A 99 2.24 -20.02 4.63
CA LEU A 99 1.23 -19.80 5.65
C LEU A 99 0.26 -18.76 5.10
N PRO A 100 -0.93 -19.16 4.57
CA PRO A 100 -1.84 -18.28 3.85
C PRO A 100 -2.35 -17.14 4.73
N PHE A 101 -2.78 -16.04 4.09
CA PHE A 101 -3.41 -14.93 4.79
C PHE A 101 -4.70 -15.39 5.46
N THR A 102 -4.89 -14.98 6.73
CA THR A 102 -6.19 -15.05 7.40
C THR A 102 -6.55 -13.69 8.02
N SER A 103 -7.84 -13.39 8.10
CA SER A 103 -8.32 -12.13 8.69
C SER A 103 -8.02 -12.00 10.18
N GLU A 104 -7.87 -13.13 10.88
CA GLU A 104 -7.52 -13.18 12.30
C GLU A 104 -6.05 -12.82 12.51
N ARG A 105 -5.15 -13.41 11.71
CA ARG A 105 -3.70 -13.14 11.78
C ARG A 105 -3.31 -11.82 11.11
N LYS A 106 -4.10 -11.34 10.15
CA LYS A 106 -3.85 -10.13 9.31
C LYS A 106 -2.48 -10.13 8.62
N MET A 107 -1.93 -11.31 8.36
CA MET A 107 -0.64 -11.51 7.71
C MET A 107 -0.60 -12.84 6.96
N MET A 108 0.33 -12.93 6.03
CA MET A 108 0.72 -14.16 5.35
C MET A 108 2.24 -14.32 5.43
N SER A 109 2.71 -15.55 5.33
CA SER A 109 4.15 -15.83 5.28
C SER A 109 4.46 -16.87 4.22
N THR A 110 5.65 -16.78 3.66
CA THR A 110 6.21 -17.80 2.77
C THR A 110 7.55 -18.28 3.32
N ILE A 111 7.86 -19.54 3.07
CA ILE A 111 9.16 -20.10 3.39
C ILE A 111 9.89 -20.30 2.07
N VAL A 112 11.10 -19.77 1.99
CA VAL A 112 11.95 -19.85 0.80
C VAL A 112 13.33 -20.40 1.13
N LEU A 113 13.97 -21.04 0.14
CA LEU A 113 15.39 -21.36 0.16
C LEU A 113 16.18 -20.20 -0.44
N ASP A 114 17.24 -19.76 0.23
CA ASP A 114 18.16 -18.75 -0.26
C ASP A 114 19.41 -19.42 -0.87
N HIS A 115 19.44 -19.60 -2.18
CA HIS A 115 20.53 -20.25 -2.89
C HIS A 115 21.87 -19.49 -2.81
N GLU A 116 21.85 -18.17 -2.59
CA GLU A 116 23.08 -17.40 -2.36
C GLU A 116 23.68 -17.63 -0.96
N ARG A 117 22.92 -18.27 -0.05
CA ARG A 117 23.34 -18.60 1.32
C ARG A 117 23.35 -20.11 1.62
N GLY A 118 23.59 -20.92 0.60
CA GLY A 118 23.71 -22.39 0.78
C GLY A 118 22.38 -23.03 1.16
N ASP A 119 21.30 -22.61 0.54
CA ASP A 119 19.93 -23.11 0.75
C ASP A 119 19.39 -22.88 2.18
N GLU A 120 19.84 -21.79 2.82
CA GLU A 120 19.28 -21.35 4.10
C GLU A 120 17.77 -21.12 3.94
N ARG A 121 16.98 -21.69 4.88
CA ARG A 121 15.54 -21.45 4.90
C ARG A 121 15.23 -20.09 5.51
N VAL A 122 14.43 -19.29 4.83
CA VAL A 122 14.02 -17.97 5.30
C VAL A 122 12.49 -17.90 5.30
N LEU A 123 11.91 -17.51 6.44
CA LEU A 123 10.53 -17.09 6.53
C LEU A 123 10.42 -15.61 6.13
N VAL A 124 9.55 -15.31 5.21
CA VAL A 124 9.21 -13.93 4.83
C VAL A 124 7.73 -13.68 5.08
N SER A 125 7.42 -12.66 5.86
CA SER A 125 6.06 -12.32 6.29
C SER A 125 5.65 -10.95 5.76
N LYS A 126 4.41 -10.84 5.33
CA LYS A 126 3.77 -9.59 4.90
C LYS A 126 2.42 -9.44 5.60
N GLY A 127 2.11 -8.25 6.13
CA GLY A 127 0.85 -8.05 6.82
C GLY A 127 0.61 -6.64 7.33
N ALA A 128 -0.39 -6.50 8.19
CA ALA A 128 -0.70 -5.24 8.86
C ALA A 128 0.49 -4.79 9.73
N PRO A 129 0.92 -3.52 9.61
CA PRO A 129 2.14 -3.05 10.28
C PRO A 129 2.12 -3.21 11.80
N ASP A 130 1.00 -2.96 12.45
CA ASP A 130 0.79 -3.09 13.90
C ASP A 130 0.98 -4.54 14.37
N VAL A 131 0.39 -5.49 13.63
CA VAL A 131 0.50 -6.92 13.94
C VAL A 131 1.92 -7.42 13.72
N LEU A 132 2.50 -7.08 12.55
CA LEU A 132 3.82 -7.58 12.18
C LEU A 132 4.91 -7.00 13.09
N LEU A 133 4.83 -5.71 13.44
CA LEU A 133 5.75 -5.05 14.36
C LEU A 133 5.70 -5.67 15.75
N GLY A 134 4.52 -6.12 16.21
CA GLY A 134 4.36 -6.86 17.47
C GLY A 134 5.10 -8.21 17.51
N ARG A 135 5.39 -8.80 16.35
CA ARG A 135 6.12 -10.06 16.20
C ARG A 135 7.63 -9.88 15.94
N CYS A 136 8.09 -8.62 15.82
CA CYS A 136 9.49 -8.28 15.55
C CYS A 136 10.26 -8.01 16.84
N THR A 137 11.47 -8.53 16.91
CA THR A 137 12.47 -8.24 17.96
C THR A 137 13.68 -7.48 17.43
N HIS A 138 13.84 -7.44 16.11
CA HIS A 138 14.93 -6.77 15.42
C HIS A 138 14.41 -5.92 14.25
N VAL A 139 15.27 -5.04 13.75
CA VAL A 139 15.03 -4.20 12.58
C VAL A 139 16.23 -4.25 11.64
N ARG A 140 15.98 -4.18 10.33
CA ARG A 140 17.01 -4.09 9.31
C ARG A 140 17.49 -2.65 9.19
N CYS A 141 18.80 -2.40 9.42
CA CYS A 141 19.47 -1.12 9.25
C CYS A 141 20.59 -1.27 8.21
N GLY A 142 20.39 -0.75 7.01
CA GLY A 142 21.31 -1.00 5.89
C GLY A 142 21.49 -2.49 5.61
N THR A 143 22.72 -3.00 5.82
CA THR A 143 23.05 -4.42 5.71
C THR A 143 23.03 -5.16 7.05
N ASP A 144 22.85 -4.47 8.16
CA ASP A 144 22.92 -5.01 9.51
C ASP A 144 21.53 -5.28 10.10
N VAL A 145 21.48 -6.10 11.14
CA VAL A 145 20.29 -6.40 11.91
C VAL A 145 20.52 -5.90 13.33
N GLU A 146 19.70 -4.97 13.75
CA GLU A 146 19.79 -4.33 15.07
C GLU A 146 18.60 -4.71 15.94
N PRO A 147 18.75 -4.73 17.27
CA PRO A 147 17.63 -4.90 18.18
C PRO A 147 16.57 -3.79 17.97
N LEU A 148 15.31 -4.17 17.97
CA LEU A 148 14.18 -3.25 17.84
C LEU A 148 13.85 -2.64 19.22
N ASP A 149 14.45 -1.51 19.53
CA ASP A 149 14.18 -0.77 20.75
C ASP A 149 12.86 0.02 20.72
N ASP A 150 12.45 0.56 21.85
CA ASP A 150 11.22 1.34 21.99
C ASP A 150 11.27 2.65 21.18
N GLY A 151 12.44 3.23 20.98
CA GLY A 151 12.62 4.45 20.16
C GLY A 151 12.32 4.17 18.70
N MET A 152 12.93 3.11 18.15
CA MET A 152 12.71 2.68 16.78
C MET A 152 11.26 2.22 16.56
N ARG A 153 10.68 1.50 17.54
CA ARG A 153 9.26 1.07 17.47
C ARG A 153 8.33 2.27 17.38
N ARG A 154 8.51 3.31 18.20
CA ARG A 154 7.72 4.55 18.12
C ARG A 154 7.89 5.26 16.78
N ARG A 155 9.11 5.30 16.24
CA ARG A 155 9.39 5.90 14.93
C ARG A 155 8.66 5.16 13.80
N ILE A 156 8.72 3.83 13.78
CA ILE A 156 8.00 3.01 12.80
C ILE A 156 6.49 3.24 12.86
N LEU A 157 5.91 3.31 14.06
CA LEU A 157 4.48 3.59 14.23
C LEU A 157 4.13 5.00 13.73
N ALA A 158 4.95 6.01 14.01
CA ALA A 158 4.74 7.36 13.49
C ALA A 158 4.84 7.42 11.95
N ASP A 159 5.73 6.63 11.34
CA ASP A 159 5.82 6.48 9.89
C ASP A 159 4.55 5.82 9.30
N VAL A 160 3.99 4.82 9.98
CA VAL A 160 2.72 4.17 9.60
C VAL A 160 1.56 5.16 9.70
N ASP A 161 1.50 5.95 10.77
CA ASP A 161 0.48 7.00 10.94
C ASP A 161 0.58 8.05 9.83
N ALA A 162 1.79 8.49 9.50
CA ALA A 162 2.01 9.43 8.40
C ALA A 162 1.58 8.89 7.03
N LEU A 163 1.81 7.59 6.75
CA LEU A 163 1.32 6.94 5.54
C LEU A 163 -0.20 6.85 5.53
N THR A 164 -0.81 6.53 6.66
CA THR A 164 -2.28 6.46 6.82
C THR A 164 -2.91 7.85 6.68
N ASP A 165 -2.29 8.87 7.26
CA ASP A 165 -2.70 10.28 7.10
C ASP A 165 -2.59 10.77 5.67
N ALA A 166 -1.64 10.24 4.90
CA ALA A 166 -1.54 10.46 3.46
C ALA A 166 -2.56 9.62 2.65
N ALA A 167 -3.47 8.93 3.33
CA ALA A 167 -4.51 8.11 2.72
C ALA A 167 -3.97 6.89 1.93
N LEU A 168 -2.86 6.35 2.36
CA LEU A 168 -2.27 5.16 1.77
C LEU A 168 -2.66 3.91 2.58
N ARG A 169 -2.96 2.82 1.89
CA ARG A 169 -3.06 1.50 2.52
C ARG A 169 -1.66 1.06 2.90
N THR A 170 -1.46 0.70 4.16
CA THR A 170 -0.15 0.30 4.67
C THR A 170 0.00 -1.22 4.75
N LEU A 171 1.15 -1.72 4.33
CA LEU A 171 1.60 -3.10 4.56
C LEU A 171 3.05 -3.08 5.01
N ALA A 172 3.38 -3.92 5.96
CA ALA A 172 4.75 -4.15 6.40
C ALA A 172 5.28 -5.49 5.91
N VAL A 173 6.61 -5.59 5.87
CA VAL A 173 7.35 -6.81 5.57
C VAL A 173 8.36 -7.06 6.68
N ALA A 174 8.49 -8.32 7.07
CA ALA A 174 9.49 -8.79 8.00
C ALA A 174 10.00 -10.16 7.55
N TYR A 175 11.12 -10.60 8.09
CA TYR A 175 11.70 -11.89 7.74
C TYR A 175 12.44 -12.50 8.92
N ARG A 176 12.73 -13.80 8.83
CA ARG A 176 13.57 -14.51 9.79
C ARG A 176 14.25 -15.70 9.13
N PRO A 177 15.58 -15.90 9.29
CA PRO A 177 16.21 -17.17 8.99
C PRO A 177 15.64 -18.26 9.89
N LEU A 178 15.34 -19.43 9.33
CA LEU A 178 14.86 -20.60 10.04
C LEU A 178 15.99 -21.57 10.31
N ARG A 179 15.98 -22.19 11.51
CA ARG A 179 16.93 -23.28 11.80
C ARG A 179 16.53 -24.55 11.05
N ALA A 180 17.48 -25.40 10.83
CA ALA A 180 17.27 -26.66 10.09
C ALA A 180 16.30 -27.62 10.80
N ASP A 181 16.18 -27.53 12.13
CA ASP A 181 15.29 -28.34 12.97
C ASP A 181 13.88 -27.77 13.15
N GLU A 182 13.59 -26.56 12.66
CA GLU A 182 12.25 -25.97 12.78
C GLU A 182 11.29 -26.62 11.78
N SER A 183 10.12 -27.07 12.27
CA SER A 183 9.03 -27.56 11.42
C SER A 183 8.39 -26.39 10.67
N ILE A 184 8.15 -26.59 9.37
CA ILE A 184 7.51 -25.59 8.49
C ILE A 184 6.01 -25.88 8.27
N GLU A 185 5.44 -26.80 9.02
CA GLU A 185 4.02 -27.14 8.91
C GLU A 185 3.11 -26.00 9.41
N PRO A 186 1.93 -25.78 8.79
CA PRO A 186 1.02 -24.69 9.13
C PRO A 186 0.56 -24.66 10.59
N GLU A 187 0.50 -25.81 11.26
CA GLU A 187 0.14 -25.89 12.67
C GLU A 187 1.16 -25.19 13.59
N HIS A 188 2.36 -24.95 13.12
CA HIS A 188 3.43 -24.26 13.85
C HIS A 188 3.53 -22.76 13.48
N ALA A 189 2.53 -22.18 12.78
CA ALA A 189 2.57 -20.81 12.29
C ALA A 189 2.96 -19.79 13.37
N ASP A 190 2.35 -19.84 14.56
CA ASP A 190 2.66 -18.92 15.66
C ASP A 190 4.10 -19.04 16.18
N ALA A 191 4.68 -20.24 16.10
CA ALA A 191 6.09 -20.46 16.47
C ALA A 191 7.05 -19.95 15.38
N LEU A 192 6.66 -20.06 14.11
CA LEU A 192 7.43 -19.59 12.97
C LEU A 192 7.41 -18.06 12.84
N GLU A 193 6.24 -17.46 13.03
CA GLU A 193 5.97 -16.02 12.85
C GLU A 193 6.31 -15.17 14.09
N ARG A 194 7.43 -15.44 14.74
CA ARG A 194 7.94 -14.71 15.91
C ARG A 194 9.42 -14.40 15.77
N ASP A 195 9.93 -13.49 16.58
CA ASP A 195 11.33 -13.06 16.60
C ASP A 195 11.78 -12.57 15.22
N LEU A 196 10.88 -11.88 14.50
CA LEU A 196 11.10 -11.41 13.15
C LEU A 196 12.02 -10.18 13.14
N VAL A 197 12.65 -9.97 12.00
CA VAL A 197 13.41 -8.77 11.64
C VAL A 197 12.51 -7.88 10.77
N PHE A 198 12.16 -6.71 11.25
CA PHE A 198 11.36 -5.74 10.51
C PHE A 198 12.16 -5.18 9.33
N ALA A 199 11.61 -5.27 8.12
CA ALA A 199 12.26 -4.77 6.90
C ALA A 199 11.79 -3.37 6.51
N GLY A 200 10.52 -3.04 6.79
CA GLY A 200 9.94 -1.75 6.45
C GLY A 200 8.45 -1.82 6.18
N THR A 201 7.89 -0.66 5.82
CA THR A 201 6.48 -0.47 5.50
C THR A 201 6.33 0.17 4.13
N VAL A 202 5.32 -0.24 3.38
CA VAL A 202 4.91 0.38 2.12
C VAL A 202 3.58 1.08 2.28
N GLY A 203 3.42 2.22 1.59
CA GLY A 203 2.16 2.92 1.40
C GLY A 203 1.67 2.71 -0.03
N ILE A 204 0.49 2.11 -0.18
CA ILE A 204 -0.14 1.72 -1.44
C ILE A 204 -1.33 2.62 -1.70
N ILE A 205 -1.40 3.19 -2.89
CA ILE A 205 -2.56 3.93 -3.38
C ILE A 205 -3.31 3.10 -4.42
N ASP A 206 -4.63 3.28 -4.46
CA ASP A 206 -5.43 2.86 -5.61
C ASP A 206 -5.64 4.08 -6.50
N PRO A 207 -4.82 4.27 -7.53
CA PRO A 207 -4.93 5.46 -8.36
C PRO A 207 -6.25 5.45 -9.14
N PRO A 208 -6.87 6.60 -9.35
CA PRO A 208 -8.03 6.70 -10.21
C PRO A 208 -7.66 6.28 -11.65
N ARG A 209 -8.64 5.78 -12.40
CA ARG A 209 -8.45 5.41 -13.80
C ARG A 209 -8.20 6.65 -14.64
N GLU A 210 -7.29 6.58 -15.58
CA GLU A 210 -6.97 7.71 -16.49
C GLU A 210 -8.19 8.20 -17.28
N GLU A 211 -9.06 7.25 -17.71
CA GLU A 211 -10.30 7.56 -18.42
C GLU A 211 -11.25 8.39 -17.57
N ALA A 212 -11.25 8.22 -16.24
CA ALA A 212 -12.10 8.99 -15.34
C ALA A 212 -11.71 10.47 -15.35
N ALA A 213 -10.42 10.79 -15.36
CA ALA A 213 -9.96 12.19 -15.42
C ALA A 213 -10.34 12.87 -16.74
N LEU A 214 -10.32 12.12 -17.86
CA LEU A 214 -10.79 12.61 -19.15
C LEU A 214 -12.30 12.90 -19.15
N ALA A 215 -13.09 11.93 -18.69
CA ALA A 215 -14.55 12.05 -18.62
C ALA A 215 -14.98 13.20 -17.70
N ILE A 216 -14.31 13.43 -16.58
CA ILE A 216 -14.58 14.54 -15.67
C ILE A 216 -14.28 15.89 -16.32
N ARG A 217 -13.19 16.01 -17.07
CA ARG A 217 -12.88 17.22 -17.84
C ARG A 217 -13.95 17.53 -18.90
N ASP A 218 -14.44 16.50 -19.59
CA ASP A 218 -15.48 16.67 -20.60
C ASP A 218 -16.82 17.05 -19.94
N ALA A 219 -17.16 16.45 -18.80
CA ALA A 219 -18.32 16.84 -18.02
C ALA A 219 -18.26 18.32 -17.60
N HIS A 220 -17.13 18.78 -17.07
CA HIS A 220 -16.93 20.19 -16.68
C HIS A 220 -17.04 21.14 -17.88
N ARG A 221 -16.52 20.77 -19.07
CA ARG A 221 -16.68 21.55 -20.31
C ARG A 221 -18.13 21.66 -20.75
N ALA A 222 -18.92 20.63 -20.51
CA ALA A 222 -20.35 20.60 -20.76
C ALA A 222 -21.18 21.33 -19.69
N GLY A 223 -20.56 21.93 -18.69
CA GLY A 223 -21.24 22.58 -17.55
C GLY A 223 -21.85 21.61 -16.53
N ILE A 224 -21.46 20.32 -16.59
CA ILE A 224 -21.95 19.29 -15.66
C ILE A 224 -21.07 19.29 -14.43
N ARG A 225 -21.69 19.44 -13.27
CA ARG A 225 -21.04 19.30 -11.97
C ARG A 225 -20.82 17.83 -11.63
N VAL A 226 -19.58 17.46 -11.30
CA VAL A 226 -19.23 16.11 -10.86
C VAL A 226 -19.13 16.08 -9.35
N ILE A 227 -19.74 15.06 -8.73
CA ILE A 227 -19.73 14.86 -7.28
C ILE A 227 -19.15 13.47 -7.00
N MET A 228 -18.17 13.41 -6.09
CA MET A 228 -17.59 12.17 -5.59
C MET A 228 -18.28 11.74 -4.31
N ILE A 229 -18.79 10.52 -4.28
CA ILE A 229 -19.39 9.89 -3.11
C ILE A 229 -18.68 8.53 -2.88
N THR A 230 -17.98 8.40 -1.76
CA THR A 230 -17.15 7.22 -1.48
C THR A 230 -17.26 6.75 -0.03
N GLY A 231 -16.93 5.47 0.21
CA GLY A 231 -16.73 4.92 1.55
C GLY A 231 -15.32 5.16 2.11
N ASP A 232 -14.40 5.73 1.32
CA ASP A 232 -13.02 5.98 1.70
C ASP A 232 -12.87 7.06 2.78
N HIS A 233 -11.67 7.13 3.34
CA HIS A 233 -11.32 8.17 4.30
C HIS A 233 -11.39 9.58 3.66
N PRO A 234 -11.86 10.63 4.38
CA PRO A 234 -12.04 12.00 3.82
C PRO A 234 -10.79 12.57 3.15
N ARG A 235 -9.62 12.36 3.72
CA ARG A 235 -8.35 12.82 3.13
C ARG A 235 -8.03 12.11 1.80
N THR A 236 -8.31 10.79 1.72
CA THR A 236 -8.19 10.01 0.48
C THR A 236 -9.12 10.53 -0.59
N ALA A 237 -10.39 10.71 -0.24
CA ALA A 237 -11.41 11.19 -1.14
C ALA A 237 -11.07 12.60 -1.69
N ALA A 238 -10.67 13.53 -0.81
CA ALA A 238 -10.27 14.87 -1.20
C ALA A 238 -9.05 14.87 -2.13
N ARG A 239 -8.04 14.05 -1.85
CA ARG A 239 -6.86 13.89 -2.70
C ARG A 239 -7.23 13.32 -4.07
N ILE A 240 -7.96 12.22 -4.13
CA ILE A 240 -8.39 11.60 -5.39
C ILE A 240 -9.27 12.57 -6.20
N ALA A 241 -10.18 13.29 -5.54
CA ALA A 241 -11.02 14.28 -6.20
C ALA A 241 -10.21 15.44 -6.81
N ALA A 242 -9.16 15.88 -6.13
CA ALA A 242 -8.23 16.88 -6.65
C ALA A 242 -7.38 16.33 -7.82
N ASP A 243 -6.85 15.13 -7.71
CA ASP A 243 -6.08 14.45 -8.76
C ASP A 243 -6.92 14.24 -10.04
N LEU A 244 -8.22 13.96 -9.88
CA LEU A 244 -9.19 13.84 -10.97
C LEU A 244 -9.69 15.20 -11.52
N GLY A 245 -9.41 16.32 -10.82
CA GLY A 245 -9.87 17.63 -11.19
C GLY A 245 -11.35 17.90 -10.87
N ILE A 246 -11.96 17.12 -9.97
CA ILE A 246 -13.32 17.36 -9.46
C ILE A 246 -13.36 18.62 -8.60
N VAL A 247 -12.33 18.80 -7.77
CA VAL A 247 -12.15 19.94 -6.87
C VAL A 247 -10.73 20.48 -6.92
N PRO A 248 -10.47 21.73 -6.52
CA PRO A 248 -9.10 22.24 -6.35
C PRO A 248 -8.32 21.48 -5.27
N PRO A 249 -6.98 21.43 -5.36
CA PRO A 249 -6.14 20.91 -4.29
C PRO A 249 -6.40 21.63 -2.96
N GLY A 250 -6.45 20.86 -1.86
CA GLY A 250 -6.73 21.39 -0.53
C GLY A 250 -8.21 21.56 -0.19
N SER A 251 -9.13 21.17 -1.08
CA SER A 251 -10.56 21.14 -0.79
C SER A 251 -10.90 20.10 0.29
N ASN A 252 -11.93 20.39 1.09
CA ASN A 252 -12.40 19.48 2.13
C ASN A 252 -13.44 18.48 1.59
N ALA A 253 -13.51 17.32 2.23
CA ALA A 253 -14.59 16.35 2.06
C ALA A 253 -15.48 16.37 3.31
N LEU A 254 -16.79 16.28 3.13
CA LEU A 254 -17.73 16.05 4.24
C LEU A 254 -17.91 14.55 4.47
N THR A 255 -18.04 14.17 5.74
CA THR A 255 -18.30 12.78 6.14
C THR A 255 -19.79 12.52 6.33
N GLY A 256 -20.18 11.23 6.38
CA GLY A 256 -21.54 10.87 6.75
C GLY A 256 -21.95 11.41 8.13
N THR A 257 -21.02 11.43 9.10
CA THR A 257 -21.24 11.98 10.43
C THR A 257 -21.49 13.50 10.36
N ASP A 258 -20.68 14.23 9.59
CA ASP A 258 -20.89 15.68 9.41
C ASP A 258 -22.27 15.96 8.80
N LEU A 259 -22.71 15.11 7.84
CA LEU A 259 -24.03 15.23 7.22
C LEU A 259 -25.18 14.93 8.18
N ASP A 260 -24.99 14.03 9.15
CA ASP A 260 -26.00 13.67 10.16
C ASP A 260 -26.17 14.77 11.22
N GLU A 261 -25.17 15.62 11.42
CA GLU A 261 -25.22 16.75 12.36
C GLU A 261 -25.92 17.99 11.75
N LEU A 262 -26.14 18.02 10.42
CA LEU A 262 -26.79 19.14 9.75
C LEU A 262 -28.33 19.02 9.79
N ASP A 263 -28.99 20.15 9.99
CA ASP A 263 -30.42 20.27 9.73
C ASP A 263 -30.72 20.25 8.21
N GLU A 264 -31.99 20.22 7.81
CA GLU A 264 -32.35 20.14 6.39
C GLU A 264 -31.82 21.31 5.56
N ALA A 265 -31.80 22.51 6.13
CA ALA A 265 -31.31 23.70 5.43
C ALA A 265 -29.79 23.68 5.28
N GLY A 266 -29.08 23.31 6.33
CA GLY A 266 -27.61 23.10 6.30
C GLY A 266 -27.18 21.96 5.37
N PHE A 267 -27.97 20.88 5.33
CA PHE A 267 -27.74 19.77 4.41
C PHE A 267 -27.86 20.20 2.94
N ALA A 268 -28.95 20.91 2.59
CA ALA A 268 -29.16 21.43 1.24
C ALA A 268 -28.00 22.37 0.83
N GLU A 269 -27.62 23.29 1.74
CA GLU A 269 -26.48 24.20 1.51
C GLU A 269 -25.16 23.48 1.33
N ALA A 270 -24.88 22.45 2.15
CA ALA A 270 -23.70 21.65 2.01
C ALA A 270 -23.66 20.92 0.66
N VAL A 271 -24.77 20.33 0.21
CA VAL A 271 -24.87 19.64 -1.07
C VAL A 271 -24.67 20.59 -2.26
N ARG A 272 -25.08 21.88 -2.12
CA ARG A 272 -24.83 22.91 -3.17
C ARG A 272 -23.36 23.19 -3.38
N HIS A 273 -22.56 23.24 -2.32
CA HIS A 273 -21.21 23.78 -2.38
C HIS A 273 -20.11 22.71 -2.29
N ILE A 274 -20.40 21.56 -1.71
CA ILE A 274 -19.43 20.48 -1.53
C ILE A 274 -19.59 19.43 -2.63
N SER A 275 -18.48 19.07 -3.24
CA SER A 275 -18.44 18.04 -4.30
C SER A 275 -17.77 16.74 -3.89
N VAL A 276 -17.32 16.61 -2.62
CA VAL A 276 -16.68 15.39 -2.12
C VAL A 276 -17.33 14.94 -0.81
N PHE A 277 -17.90 13.74 -0.82
CA PHE A 277 -18.54 13.11 0.34
C PHE A 277 -17.87 11.78 0.63
N ALA A 278 -17.34 11.61 1.85
CA ALA A 278 -16.52 10.50 2.27
C ALA A 278 -17.12 9.74 3.46
N ARG A 279 -16.80 8.45 3.63
CA ARG A 279 -17.37 7.61 4.69
C ARG A 279 -18.89 7.67 4.80
N VAL A 280 -19.57 7.73 3.67
CA VAL A 280 -21.03 7.84 3.60
C VAL A 280 -21.69 6.47 3.50
N ALA A 281 -22.76 6.28 4.26
CA ALA A 281 -23.62 5.11 4.16
C ALA A 281 -24.55 5.22 2.93
N PRO A 282 -25.15 4.12 2.46
CA PRO A 282 -26.11 4.16 1.34
C PRO A 282 -27.27 5.13 1.51
N VAL A 283 -27.76 5.33 2.74
CA VAL A 283 -28.81 6.31 3.05
C VAL A 283 -28.38 7.75 2.75
N HIS A 284 -27.13 8.11 3.03
CA HIS A 284 -26.61 9.44 2.71
C HIS A 284 -26.56 9.67 1.20
N LYS A 285 -26.20 8.63 0.41
CA LYS A 285 -26.20 8.74 -1.06
C LYS A 285 -27.57 9.12 -1.60
N LEU A 286 -28.63 8.48 -1.11
CA LEU A 286 -30.00 8.79 -1.52
C LEU A 286 -30.36 10.25 -1.15
N ARG A 287 -30.10 10.67 0.09
CA ARG A 287 -30.37 12.04 0.54
C ARG A 287 -29.62 13.09 -0.29
N ILE A 288 -28.35 12.82 -0.65
CA ILE A 288 -27.55 13.73 -1.51
C ILE A 288 -28.19 13.82 -2.90
N VAL A 289 -28.59 12.68 -3.49
CA VAL A 289 -29.22 12.65 -4.82
C VAL A 289 -30.57 13.38 -4.79
N ASP A 290 -31.40 13.12 -3.79
CA ASP A 290 -32.70 13.77 -3.63
C ASP A 290 -32.55 15.28 -3.50
N ALA A 291 -31.58 15.77 -2.70
CA ALA A 291 -31.31 17.19 -2.54
C ALA A 291 -30.82 17.84 -3.85
N LEU A 292 -29.97 17.18 -4.63
CA LEU A 292 -29.53 17.67 -5.93
C LEU A 292 -30.63 17.71 -6.95
N GLN A 293 -31.55 16.71 -6.97
CA GLN A 293 -32.70 16.69 -7.86
C GLN A 293 -33.75 17.75 -7.52
N ALA A 294 -33.86 18.14 -6.24
CA ALA A 294 -34.77 19.21 -5.82
C ALA A 294 -34.35 20.61 -6.32
N GLU A 295 -33.10 20.74 -6.77
CA GLU A 295 -32.55 22.02 -7.28
C GLU A 295 -32.58 22.12 -8.82
N GLY A 296 -32.91 21.05 -9.53
CA GLY A 296 -33.05 21.00 -11.00
C GLY A 296 -31.90 20.31 -11.69
#